data_0edae65d5e62ffb9a404f2336b9c3c36
#
_entry.id   0edae65d5e62ffb9a404f2336b9c3c36
#
_cell.length_a   1.000
_cell.length_b   1.000
_cell.length_c   1.000
_cell.angle_alpha   90.00
_cell.angle_beta   90.00
_cell.angle_gamma   90.00
#
_symmetry.space_group_name_H-M   'P 1'
#
loop_
_entity.id
_entity.type
_entity.pdbx_description
1 polymer ?
#
loop_
_entity_poly.entity_id
_entity_poly.type
_entity_poly.pdbx_seq_one_letter_code
_entity_poly.pdbx_strand_id
1 'polypeptide(L)'
;MGRRHDRAPVVVATIAVACLALSACAAPPVSIDELLPSAGATAPGSARPEPGAAAGGDLAPTGQTAALATGLTTPWSIVPLPTGSILLSERDTGRVLERTADGTLRTVGTVAGVVPFGEGGLLGLAALDLGTPYLFAFHTAAEDNRIVRYELTGAPGSYGLGASEVLITGIPKARNHNGGRLAFGPDGMLYATTGDAQRVNLAQDQGSLAGKILRLTPEGAVPADNPFPGSYVYSLGHRNPQGIVFDEQGRLWASELGQNTWDELNRIEAGANYGWPVVEGIGGRPGFVDPVQQWPTSDASPSGLGIVGDTLFMASLRGQRLWAIDVDAPGTSTAYFVRELGRLRDAVAAPDGGLYLLTTNTDANGRPAPDDDRLLAVPLAPRG
;
A
#
# COMPACT_ATOMS: atom_id res chain seq x y z
N MET A 1 19.71 59.18 -45.68
CA MET A 1 18.27 59.11 -45.46
C MET A 1 18.02 58.43 -44.13
N GLY A 2 17.85 59.26 -43.07
CA GLY A 2 17.72 58.82 -41.70
C GLY A 2 16.25 58.60 -41.38
N ARG A 3 15.93 57.54 -40.61
CA ARG A 3 14.65 57.37 -39.93
C ARG A 3 14.88 57.53 -38.44
N ARG A 4 14.18 58.52 -37.85
CA ARG A 4 14.12 58.84 -36.44
C ARG A 4 13.23 57.81 -35.73
N HIS A 5 13.68 57.33 -34.56
CA HIS A 5 12.87 56.57 -33.62
C HIS A 5 12.27 57.53 -32.59
N ASP A 6 10.95 57.63 -32.58
CA ASP A 6 10.20 58.32 -31.52
C ASP A 6 10.08 57.41 -30.27
N ARG A 7 10.49 57.98 -29.16
CA ARG A 7 10.30 57.37 -27.82
C ARG A 7 9.05 57.98 -27.17
N ALA A 8 8.07 57.17 -26.79
CA ALA A 8 6.93 57.53 -25.98
C ALA A 8 7.30 57.55 -24.48
N PRO A 9 6.76 58.46 -23.65
CA PRO A 9 7.09 58.57 -22.26
C PRO A 9 6.33 57.55 -21.39
N VAL A 10 7.04 57.00 -20.40
CA VAL A 10 6.48 56.10 -19.37
C VAL A 10 5.86 56.98 -18.29
N VAL A 11 4.56 56.79 -18.03
CA VAL A 11 3.84 57.40 -16.90
C VAL A 11 3.94 56.47 -15.70
N VAL A 12 4.59 56.92 -14.64
CA VAL A 12 4.64 56.23 -13.34
C VAL A 12 3.44 56.71 -12.50
N ALA A 13 2.51 55.81 -12.20
CA ALA A 13 1.41 56.06 -11.29
C ALA A 13 1.79 55.56 -9.90
N THR A 14 1.87 56.48 -8.96
CA THR A 14 2.11 56.22 -7.53
C THR A 14 0.78 55.93 -6.84
N ILE A 15 0.62 54.72 -6.31
CA ILE A 15 -0.55 54.33 -5.51
C ILE A 15 -0.15 54.45 -4.03
N ALA A 16 -0.84 55.34 -3.33
CA ALA A 16 -0.75 55.49 -1.89
C ALA A 16 -1.63 54.44 -1.19
N VAL A 17 -1.01 53.62 -0.33
CA VAL A 17 -1.72 52.66 0.52
C VAL A 17 -2.06 53.32 1.86
N ALA A 18 -3.34 53.44 2.14
CA ALA A 18 -3.86 53.89 3.43
C ALA A 18 -4.01 52.68 4.37
N CYS A 19 -3.28 52.63 5.46
CA CYS A 19 -3.44 51.68 6.54
C CYS A 19 -4.63 52.04 7.42
N LEU A 20 -5.68 51.23 7.42
CA LEU A 20 -6.73 51.24 8.43
C LEU A 20 -6.39 50.21 9.52
N ALA A 21 -6.16 50.71 10.73
CA ALA A 21 -6.02 49.90 11.93
C ALA A 21 -7.42 49.49 12.44
N LEU A 22 -7.73 48.20 12.44
CA LEU A 22 -8.89 47.63 13.10
C LEU A 22 -8.49 47.07 14.46
N SER A 23 -9.04 47.67 15.50
CA SER A 23 -8.95 47.21 16.90
C SER A 23 -9.78 45.94 17.08
N ALA A 24 -9.15 44.85 17.45
CA ALA A 24 -9.85 43.61 17.80
C ALA A 24 -10.11 43.56 19.30
N CYS A 25 -11.37 43.57 19.70
CA CYS A 25 -11.81 43.23 21.06
C CYS A 25 -11.66 41.73 21.28
N ALA A 26 -10.88 41.31 22.26
CA ALA A 26 -10.76 39.95 22.73
C ALA A 26 -11.96 39.60 23.62
N ALA A 27 -12.66 38.48 23.31
CA ALA A 27 -13.63 37.86 24.19
C ALA A 27 -12.92 36.81 25.10
N PRO A 28 -13.41 36.58 26.34
CA PRO A 28 -12.78 35.66 27.27
C PRO A 28 -13.05 34.17 26.90
N PRO A 29 -12.20 33.22 27.34
CA PRO A 29 -12.35 31.81 27.03
C PRO A 29 -13.54 31.21 27.78
N VAL A 30 -14.39 30.46 27.03
CA VAL A 30 -15.49 29.66 27.60
C VAL A 30 -14.92 28.30 27.98
N SER A 31 -15.14 27.91 29.23
CA SER A 31 -14.80 26.58 29.80
C SER A 31 -15.71 25.48 29.22
N ILE A 32 -15.11 24.40 28.69
CA ILE A 32 -15.83 23.25 28.12
C ILE A 32 -16.05 22.18 29.20
N ASP A 33 -16.91 22.48 30.19
CA ASP A 33 -17.20 21.50 31.25
C ASP A 33 -18.70 21.30 31.52
N GLU A 34 -19.57 21.76 30.65
CA GLU A 34 -21.01 21.52 30.78
C GLU A 34 -21.66 21.22 29.43
N LEU A 35 -21.61 19.97 28.96
CA LEU A 35 -22.58 19.40 28.02
C LEU A 35 -22.25 17.90 27.74
N LEU A 36 -22.43 17.06 28.77
CA LEU A 36 -22.59 15.62 28.53
C LEU A 36 -24.02 15.23 28.95
N PRO A 37 -24.86 14.76 28.01
CA PRO A 37 -26.07 14.07 28.40
C PRO A 37 -25.74 12.62 28.80
N SER A 38 -26.31 12.25 29.96
CA SER A 38 -26.26 10.94 30.61
C SER A 38 -26.71 9.81 29.69
N ALA A 39 -25.95 8.74 29.70
CA ALA A 39 -26.19 7.50 28.98
C ALA A 39 -27.37 6.71 29.59
N GLY A 40 -28.13 6.05 28.69
CA GLY A 40 -29.08 5.05 29.08
C GLY A 40 -29.90 4.52 27.91
N ALA A 41 -29.38 3.51 27.20
CA ALA A 41 -30.16 2.48 26.51
C ALA A 41 -29.22 1.37 26.01
N THR A 42 -29.22 0.23 26.68
CA THR A 42 -28.61 -1.03 26.26
C THR A 42 -29.41 -1.62 25.11
N ALA A 43 -28.79 -1.75 23.92
CA ALA A 43 -29.27 -2.63 22.85
C ALA A 43 -28.64 -4.02 23.01
N PRO A 44 -29.35 -5.13 22.68
CA PRO A 44 -28.82 -6.48 22.85
C PRO A 44 -27.73 -6.73 21.80
N GLY A 45 -26.53 -7.05 22.28
CA GLY A 45 -25.38 -7.39 21.45
C GLY A 45 -25.60 -8.72 20.74
N SER A 46 -25.45 -8.70 19.40
CA SER A 46 -25.12 -9.89 18.64
C SER A 46 -23.65 -10.23 18.94
N ALA A 47 -23.42 -11.35 19.60
CA ALA A 47 -22.09 -11.86 19.87
C ALA A 47 -21.37 -12.14 18.54
N ARG A 48 -20.37 -11.33 18.23
CA ARG A 48 -19.33 -11.64 17.25
C ARG A 48 -18.58 -12.86 17.80
N PRO A 49 -18.33 -13.92 17.00
CA PRO A 49 -17.42 -14.98 17.46
C PRO A 49 -16.07 -14.33 17.75
N GLU A 50 -15.58 -14.48 18.98
CA GLU A 50 -14.22 -14.08 19.32
C GLU A 50 -13.26 -14.92 18.46
N PRO A 51 -12.31 -14.31 17.74
CA PRO A 51 -11.16 -15.02 17.24
C PRO A 51 -10.47 -15.58 18.48
N GLY A 52 -10.22 -16.90 18.54
CA GLY A 52 -9.47 -17.49 19.62
C GLY A 52 -8.18 -16.68 19.82
N ALA A 53 -7.99 -16.14 21.02
CA ALA A 53 -6.80 -15.38 21.37
C ALA A 53 -5.58 -16.28 21.11
N ALA A 54 -4.87 -16.02 20.02
CA ALA A 54 -3.53 -16.51 19.83
C ALA A 54 -2.71 -15.90 20.98
N ALA A 55 -2.15 -16.75 21.83
CA ALA A 55 -1.23 -16.32 22.85
C ALA A 55 -0.12 -15.50 22.17
N GLY A 56 0.07 -14.25 22.60
CA GLY A 56 1.09 -13.37 22.07
C GLY A 56 2.46 -14.05 22.11
N GLY A 57 3.03 -14.29 20.95
CA GLY A 57 4.31 -14.92 20.74
C GLY A 57 4.64 -14.91 19.28
N ASP A 58 5.93 -14.75 18.96
CA ASP A 58 6.45 -14.83 17.60
C ASP A 58 5.92 -16.06 16.87
N LEU A 59 5.28 -15.85 15.73
CA LEU A 59 4.85 -16.93 14.84
C LEU A 59 5.96 -17.27 13.85
N ALA A 60 6.03 -18.54 13.50
CA ALA A 60 6.96 -19.07 12.51
C ALA A 60 6.29 -20.03 11.54
N PRO A 61 6.67 -20.03 10.24
CA PRO A 61 6.30 -21.09 9.33
C PRO A 61 6.72 -22.46 9.84
N THR A 62 5.85 -23.47 9.76
CA THR A 62 6.17 -24.85 10.17
C THR A 62 7.13 -25.56 9.20
N GLY A 63 7.52 -24.91 8.11
CA GLY A 63 8.32 -25.47 7.04
C GLY A 63 7.52 -26.23 5.96
N GLN A 64 6.20 -26.41 6.16
CA GLN A 64 5.33 -27.04 5.17
C GLN A 64 4.60 -25.98 4.33
N THR A 65 4.35 -26.30 3.07
CA THR A 65 3.53 -25.49 2.17
C THR A 65 2.58 -26.37 1.39
N ALA A 66 1.38 -25.88 1.08
CA ALA A 66 0.42 -26.51 0.19
C ALA A 66 0.09 -25.57 -0.97
N ALA A 67 0.20 -26.05 -2.21
CA ALA A 67 -0.19 -25.26 -3.37
C ALA A 67 -1.72 -25.19 -3.46
N LEU A 68 -2.27 -23.99 -3.43
CA LEU A 68 -3.69 -23.70 -3.60
C LEU A 68 -4.04 -23.39 -5.05
N ALA A 69 -3.10 -22.83 -5.81
CA ALA A 69 -3.18 -22.62 -7.25
C ALA A 69 -1.77 -22.64 -7.85
N THR A 70 -1.65 -23.05 -9.11
CA THR A 70 -0.42 -23.15 -9.87
C THR A 70 -0.62 -22.60 -11.29
N GLY A 71 0.48 -22.35 -12.02
CA GLY A 71 0.43 -21.85 -13.40
C GLY A 71 -0.11 -20.42 -13.52
N LEU A 72 0.05 -19.60 -12.48
CA LEU A 72 -0.32 -18.18 -12.50
C LEU A 72 0.67 -17.40 -13.38
N THR A 73 0.20 -16.33 -14.01
CA THR A 73 1.03 -15.48 -14.88
C THR A 73 1.38 -14.18 -14.19
N THR A 74 2.64 -14.02 -13.75
CA THR A 74 3.11 -12.80 -13.07
C THR A 74 2.13 -12.29 -12.01
N PRO A 75 1.68 -13.12 -11.06
CA PRO A 75 0.69 -12.70 -10.06
C PRO A 75 1.31 -11.66 -9.12
N TRP A 76 0.46 -10.73 -8.60
CA TRP A 76 1.00 -9.59 -7.85
C TRP A 76 0.35 -9.36 -6.47
N SER A 77 -0.95 -9.53 -6.32
CA SER A 77 -1.67 -9.25 -5.08
C SER A 77 -2.62 -10.38 -4.71
N ILE A 78 -2.77 -10.63 -3.40
CA ILE A 78 -3.70 -11.59 -2.80
C ILE A 78 -4.75 -10.81 -2.01
N VAL A 79 -6.04 -11.12 -2.21
CA VAL A 79 -7.15 -10.59 -1.40
C VAL A 79 -8.04 -11.75 -0.95
N PRO A 80 -7.87 -12.24 0.28
CA PRO A 80 -8.80 -13.18 0.87
C PRO A 80 -10.16 -12.50 1.11
N LEU A 81 -11.24 -13.15 0.71
CA LEU A 81 -12.60 -12.68 0.98
C LEU A 81 -13.21 -13.44 2.16
N PRO A 82 -14.10 -12.81 2.95
CA PRO A 82 -14.80 -13.48 4.06
C PRO A 82 -15.61 -14.72 3.63
N THR A 83 -15.92 -14.81 2.33
CA THR A 83 -16.66 -15.91 1.72
C THR A 83 -15.83 -17.17 1.47
N GLY A 84 -14.52 -17.14 1.74
CA GLY A 84 -13.56 -18.22 1.47
C GLY A 84 -12.97 -18.22 0.06
N SER A 85 -13.42 -17.34 -0.83
CA SER A 85 -12.75 -17.08 -2.11
C SER A 85 -11.49 -16.23 -1.90
N ILE A 86 -10.49 -16.42 -2.78
CA ILE A 86 -9.28 -15.60 -2.81
C ILE A 86 -9.20 -14.93 -4.18
N LEU A 87 -9.12 -13.60 -4.21
CA LEU A 87 -8.87 -12.85 -5.44
C LEU A 87 -7.38 -12.62 -5.63
N LEU A 88 -6.93 -12.70 -6.89
CA LEU A 88 -5.54 -12.50 -7.29
C LEU A 88 -5.48 -11.54 -8.45
N SER A 89 -4.49 -10.64 -8.48
CA SER A 89 -4.17 -9.88 -9.68
C SER A 89 -3.06 -10.55 -10.47
N GLU A 90 -3.16 -10.52 -11.80
CA GLU A 90 -2.06 -10.85 -12.70
C GLU A 90 -1.57 -9.58 -13.38
N ARG A 91 -0.31 -9.22 -13.12
CA ARG A 91 0.29 -7.95 -13.52
C ARG A 91 0.25 -7.72 -15.02
N ASP A 92 0.71 -8.69 -15.79
CA ASP A 92 0.95 -8.53 -17.22
C ASP A 92 -0.29 -8.79 -18.07
N THR A 93 -1.25 -9.53 -17.55
CA THR A 93 -2.50 -9.81 -18.27
C THR A 93 -3.65 -8.86 -17.92
N GLY A 94 -3.52 -8.12 -16.80
CA GLY A 94 -4.58 -7.27 -16.26
C GLY A 94 -5.77 -8.05 -15.71
N ARG A 95 -5.68 -9.37 -15.60
CA ARG A 95 -6.78 -10.22 -15.11
C ARG A 95 -6.86 -10.17 -13.58
N VAL A 96 -8.08 -10.23 -13.10
CA VAL A 96 -8.42 -10.60 -11.72
C VAL A 96 -8.89 -12.05 -11.76
N LEU A 97 -8.27 -12.90 -10.97
CA LEU A 97 -8.64 -14.31 -10.82
C LEU A 97 -9.35 -14.51 -9.49
N GLU A 98 -10.23 -15.49 -9.43
CA GLU A 98 -10.84 -16.04 -8.22
C GLU A 98 -10.39 -17.49 -8.05
N ARG A 99 -9.82 -17.80 -6.90
CA ARG A 99 -9.69 -19.15 -6.39
C ARG A 99 -10.83 -19.39 -5.40
N THR A 100 -11.77 -20.25 -5.75
CA THR A 100 -12.92 -20.59 -4.92
C THR A 100 -12.55 -21.51 -3.76
N ALA A 101 -13.43 -21.64 -2.77
CA ALA A 101 -13.17 -22.50 -1.59
C ALA A 101 -12.96 -23.98 -1.98
N ASP A 102 -13.58 -24.48 -3.06
CA ASP A 102 -13.40 -25.85 -3.57
C ASP A 102 -12.12 -26.04 -4.40
N GLY A 103 -11.34 -24.96 -4.59
CA GLY A 103 -10.07 -25.00 -5.32
C GLY A 103 -10.14 -24.63 -6.79
N THR A 104 -11.32 -24.34 -7.35
CA THR A 104 -11.46 -23.92 -8.74
C THR A 104 -10.82 -22.56 -8.95
N LEU A 105 -9.98 -22.42 -9.99
CA LEU A 105 -9.39 -21.17 -10.42
C LEU A 105 -10.11 -20.66 -11.66
N ARG A 106 -10.63 -19.41 -11.63
CA ARG A 106 -11.36 -18.80 -12.74
C ARG A 106 -11.04 -17.31 -12.89
N THR A 107 -11.29 -16.76 -14.08
CA THR A 107 -11.18 -15.30 -14.30
C THR A 107 -12.46 -14.60 -13.83
N VAL A 108 -12.31 -13.58 -12.96
CA VAL A 108 -13.37 -12.66 -12.56
C VAL A 108 -13.62 -11.63 -13.65
N GLY A 109 -12.55 -11.08 -14.22
CA GLY A 109 -12.59 -10.08 -15.28
C GLY A 109 -11.19 -9.56 -15.60
N THR A 110 -11.13 -8.61 -16.55
CA THR A 110 -9.90 -7.89 -16.90
C THR A 110 -10.10 -6.42 -16.57
N VAL A 111 -9.16 -5.84 -15.82
CA VAL A 111 -9.16 -4.41 -15.48
C VAL A 111 -8.90 -3.60 -16.75
N ALA A 112 -9.84 -2.74 -17.10
CA ALA A 112 -9.74 -1.94 -18.33
C ALA A 112 -8.60 -0.92 -18.27
N GLY A 113 -7.91 -0.71 -19.38
CA GLY A 113 -6.86 0.31 -19.51
C GLY A 113 -5.51 -0.05 -18.91
N VAL A 114 -5.32 -1.28 -18.42
CA VAL A 114 -4.01 -1.77 -17.99
C VAL A 114 -3.05 -1.82 -19.18
N VAL A 115 -1.88 -1.18 -19.03
CA VAL A 115 -0.78 -1.19 -19.99
C VAL A 115 0.48 -1.68 -19.28
N PRO A 116 0.79 -2.99 -19.36
CA PRO A 116 1.97 -3.54 -18.71
C PRO A 116 3.25 -2.92 -19.28
N PHE A 117 4.15 -2.49 -18.40
CA PHE A 117 5.43 -1.94 -18.79
C PHE A 117 6.46 -2.07 -17.66
N GLY A 118 7.42 -2.97 -17.82
CA GLY A 118 8.44 -3.23 -16.80
C GLY A 118 7.85 -3.80 -15.52
N GLU A 119 7.87 -3.04 -14.43
CA GLU A 119 7.25 -3.40 -13.15
C GLU A 119 5.76 -3.00 -13.08
N GLY A 120 5.29 -2.18 -14.02
CA GLY A 120 3.91 -1.73 -14.09
C GLY A 120 2.98 -2.75 -14.74
N GLY A 121 1.69 -2.60 -14.48
CA GLY A 121 0.61 -3.47 -14.93
C GLY A 121 -0.57 -3.43 -13.96
N LEU A 122 -1.31 -4.51 -13.78
CA LEU A 122 -2.27 -4.65 -12.69
C LEU A 122 -1.53 -5.04 -11.42
N LEU A 123 -1.49 -4.15 -10.43
CA LEU A 123 -0.69 -4.30 -9.22
C LEU A 123 -1.56 -4.67 -8.01
N GLY A 124 -1.70 -3.80 -7.03
CA GLY A 124 -2.44 -4.03 -5.81
C GLY A 124 -3.94 -4.13 -6.01
N LEU A 125 -4.54 -5.03 -5.25
CA LEU A 125 -5.98 -5.14 -5.04
C LEU A 125 -6.30 -4.92 -3.57
N ALA A 126 -7.49 -4.37 -3.30
CA ALA A 126 -8.11 -4.38 -1.97
C ALA A 126 -9.62 -4.52 -2.15
N ALA A 127 -10.30 -5.13 -1.18
CA ALA A 127 -11.75 -5.28 -1.19
C ALA A 127 -12.39 -4.60 0.01
N LEU A 128 -13.55 -3.98 -0.17
CA LEU A 128 -14.34 -3.36 0.88
C LEU A 128 -15.82 -3.51 0.57
N ASP A 129 -16.61 -3.84 1.58
CA ASP A 129 -18.08 -3.83 1.50
C ASP A 129 -18.61 -2.52 2.12
N LEU A 130 -19.26 -1.72 1.29
CA LEU A 130 -19.93 -0.46 1.66
C LEU A 130 -21.46 -0.60 1.59
N GLY A 131 -21.98 -1.82 1.79
CA GLY A 131 -23.37 -2.21 1.48
C GLY A 131 -23.50 -2.73 0.04
N THR A 132 -22.50 -2.45 -0.79
CA THR A 132 -22.17 -3.09 -2.07
C THR A 132 -20.71 -3.48 -2.01
N PRO A 133 -20.35 -4.74 -2.32
CA PRO A 133 -18.96 -5.14 -2.35
C PRO A 133 -18.21 -4.44 -3.50
N TYR A 134 -17.04 -3.89 -3.19
CA TYR A 134 -16.15 -3.25 -4.16
C TYR A 134 -14.77 -3.90 -4.17
N LEU A 135 -14.18 -3.99 -5.36
CA LEU A 135 -12.78 -4.31 -5.59
C LEU A 135 -12.06 -3.04 -6.06
N PHE A 136 -11.03 -2.65 -5.33
CA PHE A 136 -10.13 -1.54 -5.66
C PHE A 136 -8.91 -2.11 -6.34
N ALA A 137 -8.46 -1.46 -7.42
CA ALA A 137 -7.32 -1.89 -8.22
C ALA A 137 -6.38 -0.71 -8.49
N PHE A 138 -5.12 -0.88 -8.16
CA PHE A 138 -4.05 0.01 -8.61
C PHE A 138 -3.46 -0.56 -9.89
N HIS A 139 -3.40 0.22 -10.95
CA HIS A 139 -2.81 -0.24 -12.20
C HIS A 139 -2.06 0.84 -12.95
N THR A 140 -1.11 0.41 -13.78
CA THR A 140 -0.43 1.25 -14.76
C THR A 140 -1.29 1.35 -16.02
N ALA A 141 -1.62 2.58 -16.41
CA ALA A 141 -2.31 2.92 -17.64
C ALA A 141 -1.34 3.51 -18.69
N ALA A 142 -1.88 4.02 -19.81
CA ALA A 142 -1.06 4.58 -20.89
C ALA A 142 -0.22 5.78 -20.44
N GLU A 143 -0.77 6.67 -19.61
CA GLU A 143 -0.12 7.94 -19.25
C GLU A 143 0.33 8.01 -17.79
N ASP A 144 -0.30 7.24 -16.89
CA ASP A 144 -0.12 7.32 -15.45
C ASP A 144 -0.30 5.96 -14.76
N ASN A 145 -0.03 5.91 -13.46
CA ASN A 145 -0.64 4.93 -12.58
C ASN A 145 -1.92 5.53 -11.99
N ARG A 146 -2.93 4.68 -11.72
CA ARG A 146 -4.22 5.11 -11.20
C ARG A 146 -4.87 4.09 -10.27
N ILE A 147 -5.86 4.54 -9.51
CA ILE A 147 -6.69 3.69 -8.67
C ILE A 147 -8.12 3.75 -9.22
N VAL A 148 -8.69 2.57 -9.44
CA VAL A 148 -10.06 2.39 -9.93
C VAL A 148 -10.78 1.45 -8.96
N ARG A 149 -12.04 1.70 -8.65
CA ARG A 149 -12.90 0.72 -7.97
C ARG A 149 -13.89 0.11 -8.95
N TYR A 150 -14.22 -1.15 -8.73
CA TYR A 150 -15.24 -1.91 -9.45
C TYR A 150 -16.27 -2.43 -8.48
N GLU A 151 -17.55 -2.39 -8.82
CA GLU A 151 -18.52 -3.23 -8.14
C GLU A 151 -18.11 -4.69 -8.31
N LEU A 152 -18.00 -5.44 -7.21
CA LEU A 152 -17.76 -6.88 -7.24
C LEU A 152 -19.12 -7.57 -7.27
N THR A 153 -19.59 -7.90 -8.47
CA THR A 153 -20.90 -8.51 -8.72
C THR A 153 -20.87 -10.02 -8.54
N GLY A 154 -22.04 -10.65 -8.41
CA GLY A 154 -22.17 -12.10 -8.29
C GLY A 154 -21.95 -12.61 -6.85
N ALA A 155 -21.47 -13.84 -6.74
CA ALA A 155 -21.25 -14.57 -5.50
C ALA A 155 -20.01 -15.47 -5.63
N PRO A 156 -19.55 -16.14 -4.55
CA PRO A 156 -18.45 -17.10 -4.63
C PRO A 156 -18.61 -18.08 -5.77
N GLY A 157 -17.58 -18.21 -6.61
CA GLY A 157 -17.58 -19.04 -7.83
C GLY A 157 -18.21 -18.38 -9.06
N SER A 158 -18.77 -17.16 -8.91
CA SER A 158 -19.38 -16.40 -10.01
C SER A 158 -19.09 -14.91 -9.95
N TYR A 159 -18.10 -14.47 -9.17
CA TYR A 159 -17.73 -13.04 -9.11
C TYR A 159 -17.43 -12.46 -10.49
N GLY A 160 -17.79 -11.21 -10.70
CA GLY A 160 -17.52 -10.44 -11.91
C GLY A 160 -17.19 -8.98 -11.58
N LEU A 161 -16.46 -8.30 -12.46
CA LEU A 161 -16.23 -6.86 -12.39
C LEU A 161 -17.43 -6.14 -13.03
N GLY A 162 -18.19 -5.43 -12.22
CA GLY A 162 -19.33 -4.62 -12.64
C GLY A 162 -18.93 -3.20 -13.04
N ALA A 163 -19.76 -2.21 -12.67
CA ALA A 163 -19.49 -0.79 -12.92
C ALA A 163 -18.16 -0.36 -12.30
N SER A 164 -17.42 0.49 -13.00
CA SER A 164 -16.14 1.01 -12.54
C SER A 164 -16.15 2.51 -12.38
N GLU A 165 -15.36 2.99 -11.41
CA GLU A 165 -15.12 4.39 -11.14
C GLU A 165 -13.64 4.65 -10.94
N VAL A 166 -13.09 5.67 -11.61
CA VAL A 166 -11.71 6.11 -11.43
C VAL A 166 -11.64 7.04 -10.23
N LEU A 167 -10.90 6.65 -9.20
CA LEU A 167 -10.79 7.39 -7.94
C LEU A 167 -9.65 8.41 -7.99
N ILE A 168 -8.51 8.04 -8.54
CA ILE A 168 -7.33 8.89 -8.66
C ILE A 168 -6.57 8.59 -9.95
N THR A 169 -6.08 9.65 -10.61
CA THR A 169 -5.24 9.61 -11.81
C THR A 169 -4.01 10.49 -11.61
N GLY A 170 -3.11 10.49 -12.59
CA GLY A 170 -1.94 11.37 -12.57
C GLY A 170 -0.86 10.94 -11.58
N ILE A 171 -0.92 9.72 -11.02
CA ILE A 171 0.19 9.17 -10.25
C ILE A 171 1.32 8.88 -11.25
N PRO A 172 2.51 9.49 -11.09
CA PRO A 172 3.60 9.29 -12.01
C PRO A 172 3.98 7.80 -12.17
N LYS A 173 4.25 7.39 -13.41
CA LYS A 173 4.69 6.03 -13.73
C LYS A 173 6.06 6.02 -14.39
N ALA A 174 6.72 4.88 -14.33
CA ALA A 174 7.94 4.58 -15.08
C ALA A 174 8.05 3.07 -15.38
N ARG A 175 9.14 2.67 -16.02
CA ARG A 175 9.47 1.26 -16.22
C ARG A 175 9.56 0.52 -14.87
N ASN A 176 10.16 1.17 -13.86
CA ASN A 176 10.36 0.65 -12.53
C ASN A 176 9.85 1.67 -11.50
N HIS A 177 9.70 1.26 -10.25
CA HIS A 177 9.30 2.09 -9.11
C HIS A 177 7.89 2.68 -9.27
N ASN A 178 6.91 1.80 -9.47
CA ASN A 178 5.51 2.18 -9.53
C ASN A 178 4.79 2.08 -8.17
N GLY A 179 5.39 1.40 -7.17
CA GLY A 179 4.72 1.10 -5.91
C GLY A 179 3.53 0.16 -6.13
N GLY A 180 2.34 0.59 -5.73
CA GLY A 180 1.06 0.00 -6.15
C GLY A 180 0.36 -0.88 -5.14
N ARG A 181 0.84 -1.02 -3.87
CA ARG A 181 0.11 -1.77 -2.85
C ARG A 181 -1.06 -0.96 -2.33
N LEU A 182 -2.19 -1.63 -2.08
CA LEU A 182 -3.40 -1.08 -1.50
C LEU A 182 -3.73 -1.78 -0.17
N ALA A 183 -4.15 -1.01 0.83
CA ALA A 183 -4.72 -1.54 2.07
C ALA A 183 -5.76 -0.58 2.63
N PHE A 184 -6.81 -1.10 3.27
CA PHE A 184 -7.71 -0.31 4.08
C PHE A 184 -7.18 -0.22 5.51
N GLY A 185 -7.17 1.00 6.04
CA GLY A 185 -6.83 1.25 7.44
C GLY A 185 -8.00 0.99 8.39
N PRO A 186 -7.72 0.90 9.71
CA PRO A 186 -8.77 0.78 10.72
C PRO A 186 -9.70 2.01 10.77
N ASP A 187 -9.28 3.12 10.19
CA ASP A 187 -10.05 4.35 9.99
C ASP A 187 -11.01 4.30 8.79
N GLY A 188 -11.03 3.18 8.06
CA GLY A 188 -11.84 2.97 6.86
C GLY A 188 -11.31 3.68 5.61
N MET A 189 -10.16 4.34 5.66
CA MET A 189 -9.54 4.99 4.51
C MET A 189 -8.71 4.00 3.70
N LEU A 190 -8.61 4.24 2.39
CA LEU A 190 -7.73 3.50 1.50
C LEU A 190 -6.34 4.12 1.54
N TYR A 191 -5.33 3.29 1.77
CA TYR A 191 -3.93 3.66 1.68
C TYR A 191 -3.31 3.02 0.44
N ALA A 192 -2.47 3.80 -0.27
CA ALA A 192 -1.83 3.35 -1.49
C ALA A 192 -0.36 3.74 -1.51
N THR A 193 0.52 2.81 -1.85
CA THR A 193 1.94 3.11 -2.04
C THR A 193 2.23 3.54 -3.46
N THR A 194 3.12 4.53 -3.65
CA THR A 194 3.60 4.98 -4.95
C THR A 194 5.12 5.05 -4.96
N GLY A 195 5.73 4.60 -6.04
CA GLY A 195 7.17 4.74 -6.23
C GLY A 195 7.56 6.13 -6.76
N ASP A 196 8.85 6.43 -6.76
CA ASP A 196 9.41 7.69 -7.28
C ASP A 196 9.35 7.82 -8.80
N ALA A 197 8.86 6.79 -9.49
CA ALA A 197 8.81 6.70 -10.95
C ALA A 197 10.16 7.00 -11.62
N GLN A 198 11.27 6.54 -11.01
CA GLN A 198 12.66 6.80 -11.46
C GLN A 198 13.01 8.29 -11.56
N ARG A 199 12.23 9.15 -10.90
CA ARG A 199 12.46 10.60 -10.79
C ARG A 199 12.62 10.95 -9.32
N VAL A 200 13.78 10.61 -8.79
CA VAL A 200 14.08 10.61 -7.35
C VAL A 200 13.68 11.88 -6.60
N ASN A 201 13.80 13.06 -7.25
CA ASN A 201 13.45 14.34 -6.64
C ASN A 201 11.95 14.47 -6.33
N LEU A 202 11.07 13.71 -7.04
CA LEU A 202 9.63 13.75 -6.80
C LEU A 202 9.26 13.18 -5.42
N ALA A 203 10.09 12.31 -4.85
CA ALA A 203 9.86 11.77 -3.51
C ALA A 203 9.80 12.87 -2.44
N GLN A 204 10.57 13.96 -2.60
CA GLN A 204 10.60 15.10 -1.69
C GLN A 204 9.64 16.24 -2.08
N ASP A 205 9.04 16.17 -3.27
CA ASP A 205 8.07 17.18 -3.74
C ASP A 205 6.67 16.84 -3.22
N GLN A 206 6.13 17.68 -2.32
CA GLN A 206 4.79 17.53 -1.76
C GLN A 206 3.67 17.73 -2.79
N GLY A 207 3.94 18.41 -3.90
CA GLY A 207 3.01 18.57 -5.01
C GLY A 207 2.92 17.36 -5.93
N SER A 208 3.80 16.37 -5.76
CA SER A 208 3.84 15.13 -6.55
C SER A 208 3.24 13.96 -5.80
N LEU A 209 2.55 13.07 -6.51
CA LEU A 209 2.07 11.80 -5.96
C LEU A 209 3.10 10.65 -6.08
N ALA A 210 4.31 10.91 -6.58
CA ALA A 210 5.38 9.92 -6.70
C ALA A 210 6.23 9.84 -5.42
N GLY A 211 6.62 8.64 -5.01
CA GLY A 211 7.44 8.40 -3.83
C GLY A 211 6.70 8.74 -2.52
N LYS A 212 5.48 8.26 -2.39
CA LYS A 212 4.54 8.58 -1.32
C LYS A 212 3.81 7.34 -0.79
N ILE A 213 3.27 7.47 0.42
CA ILE A 213 2.07 6.75 0.80
C ILE A 213 0.92 7.75 0.70
N LEU A 214 -0.12 7.40 -0.04
CA LEU A 214 -1.33 8.18 -0.23
C LEU A 214 -2.44 7.68 0.69
N ARG A 215 -3.35 8.57 1.12
CA ARG A 215 -4.56 8.23 1.89
C ARG A 215 -5.76 8.96 1.28
N LEU A 216 -6.81 8.19 0.98
CA LEU A 216 -8.03 8.67 0.35
C LEU A 216 -9.26 7.96 0.92
N THR A 217 -10.43 8.59 0.79
CA THR A 217 -11.68 7.92 1.16
C THR A 217 -11.99 6.79 0.16
N PRO A 218 -12.84 5.82 0.50
CA PRO A 218 -13.27 4.79 -0.45
C PRO A 218 -13.94 5.35 -1.74
N GLU A 219 -14.43 6.59 -1.69
CA GLU A 219 -15.03 7.32 -2.82
C GLU A 219 -14.00 8.16 -3.60
N GLY A 220 -12.70 8.13 -3.20
CA GLY A 220 -11.63 8.85 -3.90
C GLY A 220 -11.45 10.30 -3.47
N ALA A 221 -12.12 10.78 -2.42
CA ALA A 221 -11.90 12.13 -1.91
C ALA A 221 -10.64 12.21 -1.01
N VAL A 222 -10.07 13.41 -0.89
CA VAL A 222 -9.02 13.70 0.10
C VAL A 222 -9.65 13.80 1.48
N PRO A 223 -9.23 12.98 2.47
CA PRO A 223 -9.69 13.11 3.85
C PRO A 223 -9.33 14.48 4.44
N ALA A 224 -10.26 15.07 5.20
CA ALA A 224 -10.07 16.41 5.77
C ALA A 224 -8.95 16.46 6.84
N ASP A 225 -8.65 15.31 7.44
CA ASP A 225 -7.64 15.10 8.47
C ASP A 225 -6.30 14.57 7.92
N ASN A 226 -6.09 14.60 6.60
CA ASN A 226 -4.79 14.30 6.04
C ASN A 226 -3.74 15.32 6.52
N PRO A 227 -2.48 14.87 6.74
CA PRO A 227 -1.44 15.72 7.33
C PRO A 227 -1.08 16.94 6.46
N PHE A 228 -1.33 16.86 5.15
CA PHE A 228 -1.15 17.96 4.20
C PHE A 228 -2.52 18.39 3.67
N PRO A 229 -3.07 19.55 4.07
CA PRO A 229 -4.42 19.96 3.70
C PRO A 229 -4.67 19.95 2.19
N GLY A 230 -5.75 19.28 1.76
CA GLY A 230 -6.11 19.18 0.36
C GLY A 230 -5.24 18.24 -0.49
N SER A 231 -4.34 17.49 0.14
CA SER A 231 -3.44 16.53 -0.53
C SER A 231 -3.76 15.09 -0.15
N TYR A 232 -3.62 14.17 -1.10
CA TYR A 232 -3.66 12.73 -0.84
C TYR A 232 -2.42 12.21 -0.08
N VAL A 233 -1.35 12.99 -0.01
CA VAL A 233 -0.08 12.58 0.60
C VAL A 233 -0.27 12.33 2.09
N TYR A 234 0.06 11.11 2.55
CA TYR A 234 0.09 10.75 3.96
C TYR A 234 1.52 10.77 4.51
N SER A 235 2.49 10.23 3.76
CA SER A 235 3.92 10.34 4.03
C SER A 235 4.70 10.53 2.73
N LEU A 236 5.94 11.00 2.82
CA LEU A 236 6.79 11.31 1.68
C LEU A 236 8.24 10.81 1.87
N GLY A 237 9.05 10.95 0.83
CA GLY A 237 10.45 10.53 0.88
C GLY A 237 10.63 9.03 0.71
N HIS A 238 9.76 8.40 -0.09
CA HIS A 238 9.82 6.99 -0.43
C HIS A 238 10.41 6.78 -1.84
N ARG A 239 11.12 5.65 -2.02
CA ARG A 239 11.64 5.24 -3.33
C ARG A 239 10.67 4.31 -4.06
N ASN A 240 10.39 3.13 -3.50
CA ASN A 240 9.51 2.15 -4.13
C ASN A 240 8.88 1.20 -3.08
N PRO A 241 7.96 1.68 -2.25
CA PRO A 241 7.27 0.83 -1.29
C PRO A 241 6.28 -0.09 -2.01
N GLN A 242 6.34 -1.41 -1.74
CA GLN A 242 5.49 -2.43 -2.35
C GLN A 242 4.70 -3.28 -1.35
N GLY A 243 4.94 -3.13 -0.06
CA GLY A 243 4.15 -3.75 1.00
C GLY A 243 3.61 -2.70 1.95
N ILE A 244 2.38 -2.90 2.43
CA ILE A 244 1.74 -2.03 3.41
C ILE A 244 0.73 -2.85 4.22
N VAL A 245 0.76 -2.71 5.55
CA VAL A 245 -0.16 -3.41 6.45
C VAL A 245 -0.35 -2.62 7.75
N PHE A 246 -1.50 -2.78 8.38
CA PHE A 246 -1.79 -2.29 9.72
C PHE A 246 -1.69 -3.43 10.72
N ASP A 247 -1.12 -3.16 11.88
CA ASP A 247 -1.19 -4.07 13.03
C ASP A 247 -2.46 -3.83 13.86
N GLU A 248 -2.67 -4.65 14.90
CA GLU A 248 -3.84 -4.57 15.77
C GLU A 248 -3.91 -3.27 16.58
N GLN A 249 -2.77 -2.60 16.79
CA GLN A 249 -2.69 -1.30 17.45
C GLN A 249 -2.95 -0.13 16.47
N GLY A 250 -3.19 -0.43 15.19
CA GLY A 250 -3.40 0.56 14.13
C GLY A 250 -2.11 1.24 13.65
N ARG A 251 -0.93 0.69 13.98
CA ARG A 251 0.35 1.17 13.44
C ARG A 251 0.48 0.73 11.99
N LEU A 252 0.88 1.65 11.13
CA LEU A 252 1.07 1.39 9.71
C LEU A 252 2.53 1.00 9.43
N TRP A 253 2.71 -0.11 8.74
CA TRP A 253 4.01 -0.65 8.34
C TRP A 253 4.14 -0.68 6.82
N ALA A 254 5.32 -0.38 6.32
CA ALA A 254 5.63 -0.46 4.89
C ALA A 254 6.98 -1.11 4.66
N SER A 255 7.05 -1.97 3.64
CA SER A 255 8.30 -2.54 3.14
C SER A 255 8.69 -1.85 1.83
N GLU A 256 9.96 -1.50 1.69
CA GLU A 256 10.44 -0.63 0.64
C GLU A 256 11.74 -1.12 0.00
N LEU A 257 11.78 -1.12 -1.34
CA LEU A 257 12.99 -1.42 -2.10
C LEU A 257 13.92 -0.21 -2.12
N GLY A 258 15.12 -0.38 -1.60
CA GLY A 258 16.22 0.57 -1.72
C GLY A 258 16.85 0.59 -3.09
N GLN A 259 17.90 1.41 -3.26
CA GLN A 259 18.56 1.53 -4.56
C GLN A 259 19.67 0.50 -4.72
N ASN A 260 20.72 0.60 -3.91
CA ASN A 260 21.92 -0.22 -4.06
C ASN A 260 22.41 -0.80 -2.73
N THR A 261 22.03 -0.22 -1.62
CA THR A 261 22.60 -0.50 -0.30
C THR A 261 21.59 -1.15 0.62
N TRP A 262 20.46 -0.47 0.89
CA TRP A 262 19.55 -0.88 1.94
C TRP A 262 18.09 -0.93 1.46
N ASP A 263 17.49 -2.10 1.62
CA ASP A 263 16.03 -2.26 1.63
C ASP A 263 15.52 -2.03 3.06
N GLU A 264 14.26 -1.62 3.22
CA GLU A 264 13.78 -1.06 4.48
C GLU A 264 12.44 -1.66 4.92
N LEU A 265 12.28 -1.74 6.25
CA LEU A 265 10.98 -1.80 6.91
C LEU A 265 10.75 -0.49 7.67
N ASN A 266 9.67 0.19 7.33
CA ASN A 266 9.31 1.47 7.88
C ASN A 266 8.04 1.39 8.73
N ARG A 267 8.03 2.00 9.93
CA ARG A 267 6.81 2.32 10.66
C ARG A 267 6.34 3.69 10.21
N ILE A 268 5.17 3.75 9.58
CA ILE A 268 4.71 4.94 8.88
C ILE A 268 3.91 5.86 9.79
N GLU A 269 4.30 7.13 9.83
CA GLU A 269 3.66 8.21 10.58
C GLU A 269 3.11 9.28 9.65
N ALA A 270 1.96 9.85 10.01
CA ALA A 270 1.32 10.91 9.24
C ALA A 270 2.22 12.14 9.10
N GLY A 271 2.42 12.63 7.88
CA GLY A 271 3.23 13.81 7.59
C GLY A 271 4.74 13.58 7.64
N ALA A 272 5.20 12.36 7.97
CA ALA A 272 6.62 12.06 8.10
C ALA A 272 7.32 11.95 6.74
N ASN A 273 8.64 12.21 6.75
CA ASN A 273 9.54 12.13 5.60
C ASN A 273 10.58 11.03 5.83
N TYR A 274 10.61 10.02 4.95
CA TYR A 274 11.47 8.83 5.05
C TYR A 274 12.81 8.98 4.31
N GLY A 275 13.12 10.18 3.85
CA GLY A 275 14.48 10.62 3.48
C GLY A 275 14.91 10.38 2.04
N TRP A 276 14.33 9.46 1.29
CA TRP A 276 14.73 9.24 -0.10
C TRP A 276 14.54 10.50 -0.97
N PRO A 277 15.51 10.89 -1.83
CA PRO A 277 16.82 10.27 -2.13
C PRO A 277 17.97 10.83 -1.28
N VAL A 278 17.69 11.62 -0.27
CA VAL A 278 18.70 12.32 0.56
C VAL A 278 19.37 11.36 1.53
N VAL A 279 18.62 10.35 1.99
CA VAL A 279 19.06 9.26 2.86
C VAL A 279 18.54 7.95 2.29
N GLU A 280 19.33 6.87 2.37
CA GLU A 280 18.97 5.48 2.12
C GLU A 280 19.37 4.68 3.36
N GLY A 281 18.41 3.99 3.98
CA GLY A 281 18.62 3.26 5.22
C GLY A 281 18.74 4.14 6.47
N ILE A 282 19.25 3.57 7.56
CA ILE A 282 19.42 4.25 8.85
C ILE A 282 20.53 5.29 8.73
N GLY A 283 20.16 6.56 8.71
CA GLY A 283 21.08 7.69 8.55
C GLY A 283 21.20 8.60 9.76
N GLY A 284 20.28 8.53 10.72
CA GLY A 284 20.24 9.40 11.91
C GLY A 284 20.14 10.89 11.57
N ARG A 285 19.58 11.23 10.41
CA ARG A 285 19.60 12.60 9.89
C ARG A 285 18.38 13.39 10.35
N PRO A 286 18.55 14.56 11.01
CA PRO A 286 17.42 15.37 11.47
C PRO A 286 16.46 15.73 10.34
N GLY A 287 15.15 15.62 10.62
CA GLY A 287 14.08 15.91 9.68
C GLY A 287 13.64 14.72 8.82
N PHE A 288 14.30 13.58 8.97
CA PHE A 288 13.92 12.32 8.36
C PHE A 288 13.67 11.24 9.41
N VAL A 289 12.77 10.31 9.11
CA VAL A 289 12.50 9.13 9.93
C VAL A 289 13.32 7.97 9.39
N ASP A 290 14.15 7.38 10.26
CA ASP A 290 14.91 6.19 9.90
C ASP A 290 14.01 4.95 9.84
N PRO A 291 14.32 3.97 8.97
CA PRO A 291 13.66 2.67 9.00
C PRO A 291 13.89 1.97 10.35
N VAL A 292 12.92 1.15 10.78
CA VAL A 292 13.05 0.34 12.01
C VAL A 292 13.97 -0.86 11.80
N GLN A 293 14.11 -1.31 10.53
CA GLN A 293 15.05 -2.34 10.13
C GLN A 293 15.46 -2.14 8.67
N GLN A 294 16.67 -2.59 8.34
CA GLN A 294 17.20 -2.56 6.97
C GLN A 294 17.98 -3.85 6.65
N TRP A 295 17.99 -4.20 5.36
CA TRP A 295 18.71 -5.35 4.82
C TRP A 295 19.54 -4.95 3.60
N PRO A 296 20.69 -5.62 3.34
CA PRO A 296 21.33 -5.52 2.03
C PRO A 296 20.35 -5.87 0.91
N THR A 297 20.37 -5.13 -0.20
CA THR A 297 19.43 -5.35 -1.33
C THR A 297 19.56 -6.75 -1.96
N SER A 298 20.66 -7.49 -1.69
CA SER A 298 20.80 -8.90 -2.07
C SER A 298 19.91 -9.84 -1.26
N ASP A 299 19.53 -9.45 -0.04
CA ASP A 299 18.90 -10.32 0.94
C ASP A 299 17.40 -10.11 1.06
N ALA A 300 16.88 -9.00 0.53
CA ALA A 300 15.45 -8.71 0.53
C ALA A 300 14.92 -8.40 -0.88
N SER A 301 14.96 -7.18 -1.37
CA SER A 301 14.09 -6.65 -2.43
C SER A 301 12.64 -6.89 -2.03
N PRO A 302 12.17 -6.22 -0.97
CA PRO A 302 10.89 -6.53 -0.34
C PRO A 302 9.71 -6.15 -1.23
N SER A 303 8.66 -6.95 -1.18
CA SER A 303 7.40 -6.68 -1.86
C SER A 303 6.25 -6.74 -0.86
N GLY A 304 5.30 -7.67 -0.99
CA GLY A 304 4.17 -7.73 -0.08
C GLY A 304 4.56 -7.92 1.38
N LEU A 305 3.78 -7.32 2.26
CA LEU A 305 3.92 -7.34 3.70
C LEU A 305 2.57 -7.72 4.32
N GLY A 306 2.53 -8.83 5.04
CA GLY A 306 1.38 -9.28 5.80
C GLY A 306 1.66 -9.33 7.29
N ILE A 307 0.62 -9.52 8.10
CA ILE A 307 0.74 -9.69 9.55
C ILE A 307 -0.20 -10.77 10.03
N VAL A 308 0.26 -11.59 10.99
CA VAL A 308 -0.55 -12.56 11.72
C VAL A 308 -0.19 -12.44 13.20
N GLY A 309 -1.15 -12.08 14.05
CA GLY A 309 -0.86 -11.67 15.41
C GLY A 309 0.15 -10.51 15.44
N ASP A 310 1.19 -10.64 16.23
CA ASP A 310 2.25 -9.62 16.34
C ASP A 310 3.47 -9.88 15.40
N THR A 311 3.33 -10.78 14.42
CA THR A 311 4.41 -11.13 13.49
C THR A 311 4.15 -10.59 12.08
N LEU A 312 5.01 -9.69 11.61
CA LEU A 312 5.07 -9.25 10.21
C LEU A 312 5.77 -10.30 9.36
N PHE A 313 5.23 -10.56 8.19
CA PHE A 313 5.79 -11.46 7.18
C PHE A 313 6.06 -10.69 5.90
N MET A 314 7.34 -10.51 5.55
CA MET A 314 7.78 -9.74 4.39
C MET A 314 8.29 -10.65 3.28
N ALA A 315 7.59 -10.64 2.16
CA ALA A 315 7.94 -11.38 0.97
C ALA A 315 9.10 -10.72 0.24
N SER A 316 10.14 -11.50 -0.14
CA SER A 316 11.36 -11.00 -0.76
C SER A 316 11.56 -11.53 -2.17
N LEU A 317 11.77 -10.62 -3.12
CA LEU A 317 11.96 -10.95 -4.53
C LEU A 317 13.37 -11.46 -4.81
N ARG A 318 14.38 -10.59 -4.73
CA ARG A 318 15.77 -10.93 -5.01
C ARG A 318 16.36 -11.83 -3.92
N GLY A 319 15.98 -11.57 -2.67
CA GLY A 319 16.40 -12.35 -1.51
C GLY A 319 15.82 -13.76 -1.48
N GLN A 320 14.73 -14.05 -2.22
CA GLN A 320 14.08 -15.34 -2.35
C GLN A 320 13.84 -16.00 -1.00
N ARG A 321 13.19 -15.24 -0.09
CA ARG A 321 12.90 -15.67 1.29
C ARG A 321 11.68 -14.93 1.84
N LEU A 322 11.16 -15.46 2.91
CA LEU A 322 10.18 -14.81 3.76
C LEU A 322 10.87 -14.35 5.04
N TRP A 323 10.79 -13.07 5.36
CA TRP A 323 11.23 -12.56 6.64
C TRP A 323 10.07 -12.56 7.63
N ALA A 324 10.28 -13.04 8.85
CA ALA A 324 9.38 -12.89 9.98
C ALA A 324 9.99 -11.89 10.96
N ILE A 325 9.22 -10.87 11.34
CA ILE A 325 9.64 -9.72 12.17
C ILE A 325 8.59 -9.51 13.25
N ASP A 326 9.00 -9.43 14.52
CA ASP A 326 8.13 -9.08 15.64
C ASP A 326 7.86 -7.56 15.63
N VAL A 327 6.60 -7.15 15.72
CA VAL A 327 6.21 -5.73 15.75
C VAL A 327 6.71 -4.99 17.00
N ASP A 328 6.97 -5.71 18.09
CA ASP A 328 7.50 -5.13 19.33
C ASP A 328 9.03 -5.15 19.42
N ALA A 329 9.67 -5.94 18.54
CA ALA A 329 11.12 -6.00 18.39
C ALA A 329 11.56 -5.89 16.91
N PRO A 330 11.11 -4.87 16.14
CA PRO A 330 11.22 -4.84 14.69
C PRO A 330 12.65 -4.69 14.16
N GLY A 331 13.62 -4.44 15.03
CA GLY A 331 15.05 -4.39 14.67
C GLY A 331 15.69 -5.76 14.42
N THR A 332 14.95 -6.86 14.60
CA THR A 332 15.41 -8.24 14.36
C THR A 332 14.46 -8.98 13.43
N SER A 333 14.99 -9.97 12.69
CA SER A 333 14.19 -10.78 11.78
C SER A 333 14.76 -12.17 11.60
N THR A 334 13.89 -13.11 11.23
CA THR A 334 14.28 -14.48 10.89
C THR A 334 13.86 -14.81 9.48
N ALA A 335 14.77 -15.41 8.71
CA ALA A 335 14.51 -15.81 7.32
C ALA A 335 13.97 -17.25 7.25
N TYR A 336 12.95 -17.45 6.43
CA TYR A 336 12.36 -18.75 6.11
C TYR A 336 12.33 -18.98 4.60
N PHE A 337 12.28 -20.23 4.16
CA PHE A 337 12.20 -20.64 2.75
C PHE A 337 13.32 -20.03 1.87
N VAL A 338 14.53 -19.93 2.42
CA VAL A 338 15.66 -19.30 1.74
C VAL A 338 16.03 -20.04 0.48
N ARG A 339 15.70 -19.47 -0.71
CA ARG A 339 15.90 -20.04 -2.04
C ARG A 339 15.16 -21.35 -2.31
N GLU A 340 14.12 -21.65 -1.54
CA GLU A 340 13.31 -22.87 -1.70
C GLU A 340 12.12 -22.68 -2.64
N LEU A 341 11.46 -21.49 -2.54
CA LEU A 341 10.25 -21.15 -3.29
C LEU A 341 10.52 -20.18 -4.43
N GLY A 342 11.76 -19.70 -4.57
CA GLY A 342 12.11 -18.66 -5.52
C GLY A 342 11.71 -17.27 -5.02
N ARG A 343 11.31 -16.40 -5.94
CA ARG A 343 10.91 -15.01 -5.69
C ARG A 343 9.52 -14.96 -5.08
N LEU A 344 9.41 -14.35 -3.90
CA LEU A 344 8.13 -14.16 -3.22
C LEU A 344 7.60 -12.74 -3.47
N ARG A 345 6.36 -12.66 -3.95
CA ARG A 345 5.69 -11.40 -4.34
C ARG A 345 4.79 -10.84 -3.25
N ASP A 346 4.01 -11.69 -2.58
CA ASP A 346 3.03 -11.24 -1.61
C ASP A 346 2.93 -12.23 -0.44
N ALA A 347 2.58 -11.70 0.73
CA ALA A 347 2.33 -12.44 1.95
C ALA A 347 1.11 -11.84 2.64
N VAL A 348 0.09 -12.63 2.91
CA VAL A 348 -1.18 -12.15 3.47
C VAL A 348 -1.70 -13.16 4.49
N ALA A 349 -2.25 -12.68 5.61
CA ALA A 349 -2.89 -13.55 6.61
C ALA A 349 -3.97 -14.42 5.98
N ALA A 350 -3.94 -15.71 6.29
CA ALA A 350 -4.99 -16.64 5.93
C ALA A 350 -6.08 -16.70 7.02
N PRO A 351 -7.36 -16.96 6.68
CA PRO A 351 -8.45 -16.98 7.65
C PRO A 351 -8.32 -18.04 8.75
N ASP A 352 -7.50 -19.06 8.53
CA ASP A 352 -7.22 -20.14 9.50
C ASP A 352 -6.07 -19.82 10.46
N GLY A 353 -5.55 -18.60 10.42
CA GLY A 353 -4.40 -18.16 11.22
C GLY A 353 -3.04 -18.53 10.63
N GLY A 354 -3.01 -19.11 9.44
CA GLY A 354 -1.82 -19.31 8.64
C GLY A 354 -1.47 -18.10 7.76
N LEU A 355 -0.67 -18.34 6.72
CA LEU A 355 -0.25 -17.34 5.76
C LEU A 355 -0.50 -17.82 4.34
N TYR A 356 -0.95 -16.93 3.45
CA TYR A 356 -0.89 -17.10 2.01
C TYR A 356 0.37 -16.44 1.47
N LEU A 357 1.11 -17.19 0.64
CA LEU A 357 2.28 -16.69 -0.08
C LEU A 357 2.04 -16.75 -1.59
N LEU A 358 2.54 -15.76 -2.31
CA LEU A 358 2.51 -15.69 -3.76
C LEU A 358 3.94 -15.69 -4.31
N THR A 359 4.25 -16.63 -5.22
CA THR A 359 5.52 -16.61 -5.96
C THR A 359 5.41 -15.69 -7.19
N THR A 360 6.55 -15.28 -7.75
CA THR A 360 6.62 -14.50 -9.01
C THR A 360 7.92 -14.85 -9.75
N ASN A 361 8.09 -16.10 -10.08
CA ASN A 361 9.26 -16.61 -10.78
C ASN A 361 9.18 -16.37 -12.30
N THR A 362 7.97 -16.08 -12.83
CA THR A 362 7.73 -15.78 -14.24
C THR A 362 7.89 -14.31 -14.62
N ASP A 363 8.31 -13.44 -13.70
CA ASP A 363 8.41 -11.98 -13.85
C ASP A 363 9.62 -11.48 -14.66
N ALA A 364 10.22 -12.32 -15.47
CA ALA A 364 11.44 -12.11 -16.25
C ALA A 364 12.75 -11.96 -15.44
N ASN A 365 12.69 -11.86 -14.11
CA ASN A 365 13.85 -11.83 -13.20
C ASN A 365 14.01 -13.13 -12.43
N GLY A 366 13.02 -14.02 -12.50
CA GLY A 366 13.00 -15.31 -11.84
C GLY A 366 13.53 -16.45 -12.72
N ARG A 367 13.48 -17.66 -12.16
CA ARG A 367 13.72 -18.92 -12.87
C ARG A 367 12.54 -19.82 -12.58
N PRO A 368 11.50 -19.81 -13.44
CA PRO A 368 10.26 -20.54 -13.17
C PRO A 368 10.50 -22.05 -13.19
N ALA A 369 9.91 -22.74 -12.21
CA ALA A 369 9.68 -24.19 -12.24
C ALA A 369 8.42 -24.50 -13.06
N PRO A 370 8.17 -25.79 -13.44
CA PRO A 370 7.03 -26.15 -14.27
C PRO A 370 5.66 -25.70 -13.75
N ASP A 371 5.48 -25.60 -12.42
CA ASP A 371 4.21 -25.25 -11.78
C ASP A 371 4.12 -23.78 -11.35
N ASP A 372 5.15 -22.97 -11.63
CA ASP A 372 5.16 -21.55 -11.27
C ASP A 372 4.24 -20.70 -12.20
N ASP A 373 3.66 -19.58 -11.71
CA ASP A 373 3.74 -19.12 -10.34
C ASP A 373 2.63 -19.75 -9.50
N ARG A 374 2.80 -19.69 -8.17
CA ARG A 374 1.96 -20.44 -7.23
C ARG A 374 1.39 -19.54 -6.15
N LEU A 375 0.13 -19.81 -5.77
CA LEU A 375 -0.44 -19.41 -4.48
C LEU A 375 -0.26 -20.57 -3.50
N LEU A 376 0.37 -20.30 -2.37
CA LEU A 376 0.70 -21.29 -1.35
C LEU A 376 -0.01 -20.98 -0.03
N ALA A 377 -0.52 -22.01 0.65
CA ALA A 377 -0.87 -21.94 2.07
C ALA A 377 0.34 -22.38 2.90
N VAL A 378 0.61 -21.63 3.97
CA VAL A 378 1.73 -21.86 4.88
C VAL A 378 1.20 -21.90 6.31
N PRO A 379 1.18 -23.06 6.96
CA PRO A 379 0.83 -23.15 8.37
C PRO A 379 1.87 -22.45 9.25
N LEU A 380 1.39 -21.74 10.26
CA LEU A 380 2.19 -21.06 11.27
C LEU A 380 2.05 -21.78 12.61
N ALA A 381 3.08 -21.68 13.43
CA ALA A 381 3.10 -22.14 14.82
C ALA A 381 3.86 -21.15 15.71
N PRO A 382 3.60 -21.09 17.01
CA PRO A 382 4.43 -20.33 17.93
C PRO A 382 5.90 -20.71 17.80
N ARG A 383 6.78 -19.72 17.81
CA ARG A 383 8.22 -19.91 17.81
C ARG A 383 8.63 -20.46 19.16
N GLY A 384 9.23 -21.64 19.19
CA GLY A 384 9.70 -22.30 20.40
C GLY A 384 10.96 -21.67 21.00
#